data_6a55ab6ba114b613787ffa91d58aca22
#
_entry.id   6a55ab6ba114b613787ffa91d58aca22
#
_cell.length_a   1.000
_cell.length_b   1.000
_cell.length_c   1.000
_cell.angle_alpha   90.00
_cell.angle_beta   90.00
_cell.angle_gamma   90.00
#
_symmetry.space_group_name_H-M   'P 1'
#
loop_
_entity.id
_entity.type
_entity.pdbx_description
1 polymer ?
#
loop_
_entity_poly.entity_id
_entity_poly.type
_entity_poly.pdbx_seq_one_letter_code
_entity_poly.pdbx_strand_id
1 'polypeptide(L)'
;MTPAAALQALRPDTVARACAGDRGALQELVSAMQRPFYNLALRMLGDRTLAEDATQECLLRVITHLSQYRAEAKFGTWATRIAVNAILDFRSGVARHARVRFEDFAEGLASGRDPEAPERPEDAVLLKELKTLCGRALLHCLDGDHRVAFVLGEILEFEADDAAEILGLEPATWRKRLSRARAELTAFFTRECSVHTPGRACACHRRLGRALEIGRVDPSNLEVRIGDLAVLRRRLAVLDDVSRTRAMYQADDLPDLRADVLASVRTALFELAS
;
A
#
# COMPACT_ATOMS: atom_id res chain seq x y z
N MET A 1 13.59 6.98 -1.89
CA MET A 1 13.89 5.75 -1.12
C MET A 1 12.57 5.01 -0.96
N THR A 2 12.50 3.73 -1.35
CA THR A 2 11.27 2.95 -1.20
C THR A 2 10.96 2.68 0.27
N PRO A 3 9.70 2.41 0.65
CA PRO A 3 9.34 2.10 2.04
C PRO A 3 10.13 0.91 2.62
N ALA A 4 10.39 -0.12 1.82
CA ALA A 4 11.20 -1.25 2.26
C ALA A 4 12.69 -0.89 2.41
N ALA A 5 13.22 -0.02 1.53
CA ALA A 5 14.59 0.45 1.64
C ALA A 5 14.85 1.18 2.96
N ALA A 6 13.85 1.92 3.48
CA ALA A 6 13.96 2.55 4.80
C ALA A 6 14.10 1.53 5.94
N LEU A 7 13.34 0.42 5.88
CA LEU A 7 13.45 -0.67 6.86
C LEU A 7 14.75 -1.47 6.72
N GLN A 8 15.22 -1.68 5.49
CA GLN A 8 16.46 -2.40 5.21
C GLN A 8 17.71 -1.57 5.50
N ALA A 9 17.59 -0.22 5.48
CA ALA A 9 18.67 0.71 5.80
C ALA A 9 18.89 0.89 7.31
N LEU A 10 18.07 0.29 8.15
CA LEU A 10 18.27 0.32 9.61
C LEU A 10 19.62 -0.30 9.98
N ARG A 11 20.42 0.47 10.70
CA ARG A 11 21.77 0.05 11.10
C ARG A 11 21.66 -1.08 12.13
N PRO A 12 22.48 -2.15 12.01
CA PRO A 12 22.51 -3.24 12.99
C PRO A 12 22.77 -2.74 14.42
N ASP A 13 23.57 -1.70 14.59
CA ASP A 13 23.83 -1.04 15.86
C ASP A 13 22.55 -0.43 16.48
N THR A 14 21.74 0.27 15.70
CA THR A 14 20.45 0.82 16.16
C THR A 14 19.52 -0.30 16.62
N VAL A 15 19.46 -1.41 15.87
CA VAL A 15 18.64 -2.58 16.23
C VAL A 15 19.16 -3.21 17.54
N ALA A 16 20.47 -3.40 17.68
CA ALA A 16 21.07 -3.99 18.88
C ALA A 16 20.82 -3.11 20.14
N ARG A 17 20.97 -1.79 20.02
CA ARG A 17 20.67 -0.86 21.10
C ARG A 17 19.18 -0.87 21.48
N ALA A 18 18.30 -0.95 20.50
CA ALA A 18 16.85 -1.06 20.74
C ALA A 18 16.51 -2.38 21.47
N CYS A 19 17.13 -3.50 21.08
CA CYS A 19 16.98 -4.78 21.80
C CYS A 19 17.50 -4.70 23.24
N ALA A 20 18.48 -3.83 23.52
CA ALA A 20 19.00 -3.56 24.87
C ALA A 20 18.16 -2.53 25.65
N GLY A 21 17.04 -2.05 25.10
CA GLY A 21 16.13 -1.12 25.76
C GLY A 21 16.48 0.36 25.60
N ASP A 22 17.42 0.73 24.71
CA ASP A 22 17.74 2.13 24.43
C ASP A 22 16.52 2.85 23.82
N ARG A 23 15.98 3.83 24.55
CA ARG A 23 14.78 4.56 24.16
C ARG A 23 14.93 5.35 22.86
N GLY A 24 16.12 5.92 22.60
CA GLY A 24 16.39 6.64 21.36
C GLY A 24 16.38 5.69 20.15
N ALA A 25 17.03 4.54 20.28
CA ALA A 25 17.05 3.51 19.24
C ALA A 25 15.64 2.93 18.99
N LEU A 26 14.83 2.70 20.02
CA LEU A 26 13.42 2.28 19.88
C LEU A 26 12.62 3.31 19.08
N GLN A 27 12.81 4.60 19.35
CA GLN A 27 12.13 5.67 18.62
C GLN A 27 12.57 5.73 17.15
N GLU A 28 13.87 5.49 16.85
CA GLU A 28 14.37 5.37 15.49
C GLU A 28 13.69 4.20 14.75
N LEU A 29 13.59 3.01 15.38
CA LEU A 29 12.92 1.86 14.79
C LEU A 29 11.45 2.15 14.47
N VAL A 30 10.69 2.71 15.42
CA VAL A 30 9.29 3.07 15.20
C VAL A 30 9.16 4.06 14.05
N SER A 31 10.00 5.08 14.00
CA SER A 31 9.98 6.09 12.93
C SER A 31 10.26 5.48 11.55
N ALA A 32 11.15 4.50 11.47
CA ALA A 32 11.45 3.80 10.22
C ALA A 32 10.34 2.82 9.79
N MET A 33 9.64 2.20 10.74
CA MET A 33 8.61 1.19 10.46
C MET A 33 7.23 1.80 10.14
N GLN A 34 6.89 2.95 10.72
CA GLN A 34 5.52 3.50 10.65
C GLN A 34 4.98 3.65 9.23
N ARG A 35 5.72 4.30 8.34
CA ARG A 35 5.28 4.55 6.96
C ARG A 35 5.20 3.27 6.12
N PRO A 36 6.19 2.37 6.14
CA PRO A 36 6.08 1.06 5.49
C PRO A 36 4.88 0.23 5.96
N PHE A 37 4.65 0.16 7.27
CA PHE A 37 3.54 -0.64 7.82
C PHE A 37 2.18 -0.02 7.52
N TYR A 38 2.06 1.30 7.59
CA TYR A 38 0.84 1.99 7.18
C TYR A 38 0.55 1.78 5.68
N ASN A 39 1.56 1.88 4.83
CA ASN A 39 1.44 1.61 3.42
C ASN A 39 0.98 0.18 3.12
N LEU A 40 1.53 -0.79 3.86
CA LEU A 40 1.12 -2.19 3.78
C LEU A 40 -0.34 -2.35 4.24
N ALA A 41 -0.67 -1.87 5.43
CA ALA A 41 -2.01 -1.98 6.02
C ALA A 41 -3.08 -1.34 5.12
N LEU A 42 -2.84 -0.13 4.62
CA LEU A 42 -3.80 0.60 3.79
C LEU A 42 -4.08 -0.14 2.47
N ARG A 43 -3.09 -0.78 1.87
CA ARG A 43 -3.26 -1.57 0.64
C ARG A 43 -3.91 -2.93 0.90
N MET A 44 -3.69 -3.49 2.08
CA MET A 44 -4.30 -4.77 2.46
C MET A 44 -5.75 -4.63 2.93
N LEU A 45 -6.09 -3.54 3.64
CA LEU A 45 -7.39 -3.33 4.26
C LEU A 45 -8.31 -2.41 3.43
N GLY A 46 -7.76 -1.45 2.68
CA GLY A 46 -8.50 -0.54 1.81
C GLY A 46 -9.16 0.64 2.53
N ASP A 47 -9.23 0.59 3.85
CA ASP A 47 -9.84 1.59 4.73
C ASP A 47 -8.76 2.28 5.56
N ARG A 48 -8.84 3.62 5.68
CA ARG A 48 -7.83 4.43 6.35
C ARG A 48 -7.84 4.21 7.86
N THR A 49 -9.00 4.19 8.48
CA THR A 49 -9.12 4.00 9.93
C THR A 49 -8.63 2.62 10.34
N LEU A 50 -9.07 1.58 9.63
CA LEU A 50 -8.59 0.23 9.87
C LEU A 50 -7.07 0.09 9.64
N ALA A 51 -6.52 0.81 8.66
CA ALA A 51 -5.09 0.80 8.41
C ALA A 51 -4.29 1.50 9.52
N GLU A 52 -4.81 2.58 10.09
CA GLU A 52 -4.22 3.28 11.23
C GLU A 52 -4.18 2.36 12.46
N ASP A 53 -5.31 1.73 12.79
CA ASP A 53 -5.43 0.79 13.91
C ASP A 53 -4.50 -0.43 13.73
N ALA A 54 -4.52 -1.04 12.54
CA ALA A 54 -3.65 -2.16 12.22
C ALA A 54 -2.16 -1.78 12.28
N THR A 55 -1.81 -0.55 11.87
CA THR A 55 -0.42 -0.07 11.94
C THR A 55 0.03 0.07 13.39
N GLN A 56 -0.81 0.60 14.25
CA GLN A 56 -0.54 0.69 15.69
C GLN A 56 -0.27 -0.71 16.27
N GLU A 57 -1.13 -1.66 15.99
CA GLU A 57 -0.98 -3.06 16.43
C GLU A 57 0.32 -3.68 15.91
N CYS A 58 0.66 -3.46 14.61
CA CYS A 58 1.91 -3.94 14.03
C CYS A 58 3.14 -3.39 14.78
N LEU A 59 3.18 -2.10 15.03
CA LEU A 59 4.28 -1.44 15.74
C LEU A 59 4.42 -2.00 17.16
N LEU A 60 3.31 -2.13 17.88
CA LEU A 60 3.30 -2.69 19.23
C LEU A 60 3.79 -4.14 19.23
N ARG A 61 3.29 -5.00 18.32
CA ARG A 61 3.74 -6.40 18.23
C ARG A 61 5.23 -6.50 17.91
N VAL A 62 5.77 -5.68 16.99
CA VAL A 62 7.21 -5.71 16.71
C VAL A 62 8.01 -5.34 17.94
N ILE A 63 7.64 -4.29 18.68
CA ILE A 63 8.38 -3.84 19.85
C ILE A 63 8.29 -4.86 21.00
N THR A 64 7.12 -5.42 21.28
CA THR A 64 6.94 -6.43 22.34
C THR A 64 7.70 -7.73 22.04
N HIS A 65 7.92 -8.06 20.75
CA HIS A 65 8.69 -9.25 20.35
C HIS A 65 10.16 -8.94 20.04
N LEU A 66 10.63 -7.70 20.25
CA LEU A 66 11.97 -7.28 19.87
C LEU A 66 13.08 -8.10 20.54
N SER A 67 12.87 -8.53 21.79
CA SER A 67 13.79 -9.43 22.53
C SER A 67 13.93 -10.83 21.90
N GLN A 68 13.03 -11.21 21.00
CA GLN A 68 13.06 -12.48 20.27
C GLN A 68 13.83 -12.41 18.94
N TYR A 69 14.20 -11.21 18.50
CA TYR A 69 14.98 -11.02 17.29
C TYR A 69 16.39 -11.62 17.44
N ARG A 70 16.77 -12.60 16.60
CA ARG A 70 18.02 -13.35 16.65
C ARG A 70 19.04 -12.97 15.58
N ALA A 71 18.72 -11.98 14.73
CA ALA A 71 19.53 -11.59 13.57
C ALA A 71 19.80 -12.73 12.55
N GLU A 72 18.95 -13.75 12.53
CA GLU A 72 18.98 -14.82 11.51
C GLU A 72 18.49 -14.33 10.16
N ALA A 73 17.60 -13.35 10.17
CA ALA A 73 17.11 -12.61 9.01
C ALA A 73 17.40 -11.11 9.18
N LYS A 74 17.32 -10.33 8.08
CA LYS A 74 17.36 -8.87 8.18
C LYS A 74 16.23 -8.36 9.09
N PHE A 75 16.49 -7.35 9.90
CA PHE A 75 15.48 -6.79 10.79
C PHE A 75 14.21 -6.38 10.05
N GLY A 76 14.33 -5.73 8.88
CA GLY A 76 13.19 -5.34 8.06
C GLY A 76 12.33 -6.51 7.61
N THR A 77 12.93 -7.65 7.25
CA THR A 77 12.23 -8.89 6.88
C THR A 77 11.48 -9.48 8.08
N TRP A 78 12.16 -9.61 9.22
CA TRP A 78 11.58 -10.10 10.47
C TRP A 78 10.40 -9.22 10.95
N ALA A 79 10.59 -7.90 11.00
CA ALA A 79 9.56 -6.96 11.44
C ALA A 79 8.36 -6.93 10.48
N THR A 80 8.59 -7.02 9.16
CA THR A 80 7.52 -7.07 8.17
C THR A 80 6.73 -8.38 8.25
N ARG A 81 7.36 -9.50 8.58
CA ARG A 81 6.66 -10.77 8.83
C ARG A 81 5.65 -10.62 9.98
N ILE A 82 6.05 -10.00 11.08
CA ILE A 82 5.15 -9.71 12.21
C ILE A 82 4.00 -8.80 11.76
N ALA A 83 4.29 -7.73 11.01
CA ALA A 83 3.29 -6.81 10.53
C ALA A 83 2.29 -7.46 9.56
N VAL A 84 2.76 -8.29 8.61
CA VAL A 84 1.87 -9.03 7.69
C VAL A 84 0.92 -9.94 8.48
N ASN A 85 1.43 -10.70 9.43
CA ASN A 85 0.61 -11.59 10.24
C ASN A 85 -0.44 -10.79 11.04
N ALA A 86 -0.04 -9.68 11.68
CA ALA A 86 -0.95 -8.81 12.41
C ALA A 86 -2.07 -8.26 11.52
N ILE A 87 -1.74 -7.80 10.30
CA ILE A 87 -2.72 -7.27 9.34
C ILE A 87 -3.67 -8.38 8.84
N LEU A 88 -3.16 -9.59 8.61
CA LEU A 88 -3.99 -10.72 8.19
C LEU A 88 -4.95 -11.17 9.31
N ASP A 89 -4.49 -11.19 10.57
CA ASP A 89 -5.33 -11.43 11.75
C ASP A 89 -6.40 -10.35 11.88
N PHE A 90 -6.01 -9.09 11.79
CA PHE A 90 -6.92 -7.94 11.86
C PHE A 90 -8.02 -8.02 10.80
N ARG A 91 -7.66 -8.37 9.55
CA ARG A 91 -8.61 -8.58 8.45
C ARG A 91 -9.59 -9.71 8.73
N SER A 92 -9.17 -10.77 9.42
CA SER A 92 -10.07 -11.90 9.74
C SER A 92 -11.11 -11.55 10.79
N GLY A 93 -10.81 -10.60 11.67
CA GLY A 93 -11.71 -10.08 12.72
C GLY A 93 -12.71 -9.03 12.21
N VAL A 94 -12.40 -8.35 11.12
CA VAL A 94 -13.32 -7.40 10.46
C VAL A 94 -14.14 -8.18 9.43
N ALA A 95 -15.47 -7.98 9.43
CA ALA A 95 -16.39 -8.69 8.52
C ALA A 95 -15.80 -8.77 7.10
N ARG A 96 -15.68 -9.99 6.58
CA ARG A 96 -15.11 -10.25 5.25
C ARG A 96 -15.91 -9.47 4.22
N HIS A 97 -15.36 -8.35 3.75
CA HIS A 97 -15.88 -7.72 2.55
C HIS A 97 -15.75 -8.76 1.43
N ALA A 98 -16.88 -9.12 0.83
CA ALA A 98 -16.87 -10.02 -0.31
C ALA A 98 -15.88 -9.51 -1.35
N ARG A 99 -15.03 -10.40 -1.87
CA ARG A 99 -14.10 -10.04 -2.95
C ARG A 99 -14.90 -9.48 -4.12
N VAL A 100 -14.62 -8.25 -4.52
CA VAL A 100 -15.16 -7.67 -5.74
C VAL A 100 -14.47 -8.33 -6.92
N ARG A 101 -15.23 -8.82 -7.89
CA ARG A 101 -14.65 -9.38 -9.12
C ARG A 101 -14.15 -8.24 -10.01
N PHE A 102 -13.13 -8.51 -10.84
CA PHE A 102 -12.63 -7.53 -11.80
C PHE A 102 -13.71 -7.06 -12.79
N GLU A 103 -14.62 -7.97 -13.17
CA GLU A 103 -15.75 -7.68 -14.06
C GLU A 103 -16.72 -6.71 -13.38
N ASP A 104 -17.14 -6.99 -12.15
CA ASP A 104 -18.06 -6.15 -11.37
C ASP A 104 -17.45 -4.75 -11.12
N PHE A 105 -16.13 -4.71 -10.89
CA PHE A 105 -15.41 -3.45 -10.75
C PHE A 105 -15.39 -2.66 -12.07
N ALA A 106 -15.18 -3.32 -13.21
CA ALA A 106 -15.21 -2.70 -14.54
C ALA A 106 -16.62 -2.15 -14.86
N GLU A 107 -17.68 -2.91 -14.57
CA GLU A 107 -19.08 -2.45 -14.71
C GLU A 107 -19.35 -1.24 -13.84
N GLY A 108 -18.91 -1.24 -12.59
CA GLY A 108 -19.00 -0.10 -11.68
C GLY A 108 -18.22 1.13 -12.19
N LEU A 109 -17.11 0.93 -12.90
CA LEU A 109 -16.39 2.02 -13.56
C LEU A 109 -17.12 2.52 -14.82
N ALA A 110 -17.80 1.65 -15.55
CA ALA A 110 -18.59 2.03 -16.73
C ALA A 110 -19.84 2.82 -16.35
N SER A 111 -20.48 2.45 -15.24
CA SER A 111 -21.65 3.14 -14.71
C SER A 111 -21.29 4.55 -14.20
N GLY A 112 -22.05 5.58 -14.58
CA GLY A 112 -21.82 6.97 -14.17
C GLY A 112 -20.54 7.60 -14.76
N ARG A 113 -20.08 7.08 -15.91
CA ARG A 113 -19.06 7.71 -16.75
C ARG A 113 -19.71 8.77 -17.61
N ASP A 114 -19.16 9.99 -17.61
CA ASP A 114 -19.56 11.03 -18.54
C ASP A 114 -18.57 11.07 -19.72
N PRO A 115 -18.97 10.60 -20.92
CA PRO A 115 -18.09 10.59 -22.08
C PRO A 115 -17.66 11.98 -22.55
N GLU A 116 -18.48 13.00 -22.28
CA GLU A 116 -18.28 14.39 -22.73
C GLU A 116 -17.51 15.24 -21.69
N ALA A 117 -17.24 14.70 -20.48
CA ALA A 117 -16.53 15.46 -19.46
C ALA A 117 -15.13 15.87 -19.94
N PRO A 118 -14.81 17.17 -19.92
CA PRO A 118 -13.49 17.65 -20.30
C PRO A 118 -12.45 17.32 -19.24
N GLU A 119 -11.20 17.14 -19.65
CA GLU A 119 -10.07 17.13 -18.72
C GLU A 119 -9.64 18.57 -18.44
N ARG A 120 -9.79 19.03 -17.21
CA ARG A 120 -9.49 20.40 -16.80
C ARG A 120 -8.21 20.44 -15.96
N PRO A 121 -7.31 21.41 -16.20
CA PRO A 121 -6.08 21.56 -15.40
C PRO A 121 -6.35 21.76 -13.90
N GLU A 122 -7.41 22.48 -13.53
CA GLU A 122 -7.81 22.73 -12.14
C GLU A 122 -8.19 21.46 -11.38
N ASP A 123 -8.59 20.40 -12.08
CA ASP A 123 -8.97 19.11 -11.48
C ASP A 123 -7.75 18.19 -11.21
N ALA A 124 -6.54 18.61 -11.53
CA ALA A 124 -5.34 17.76 -11.53
C ALA A 124 -5.14 16.96 -10.21
N VAL A 125 -5.36 17.61 -9.07
CA VAL A 125 -5.23 16.98 -7.75
C VAL A 125 -6.35 15.97 -7.51
N LEU A 126 -7.60 16.33 -7.86
CA LEU A 126 -8.77 15.44 -7.74
C LEU A 126 -8.65 14.22 -8.64
N LEU A 127 -8.09 14.39 -9.84
CA LEU A 127 -7.84 13.28 -10.78
C LEU A 127 -6.77 12.33 -10.24
N LYS A 128 -5.73 12.86 -9.60
CA LYS A 128 -4.71 12.03 -8.95
C LYS A 128 -5.30 11.28 -7.75
N GLU A 129 -6.08 11.96 -6.92
CA GLU A 129 -6.82 11.34 -5.81
C GLU A 129 -7.67 10.18 -6.31
N LEU A 130 -8.53 10.43 -7.30
CA LEU A 130 -9.39 9.41 -7.89
C LEU A 130 -8.58 8.21 -8.43
N LYS A 131 -7.46 8.47 -9.11
CA LYS A 131 -6.56 7.41 -9.61
C LYS A 131 -6.00 6.58 -8.47
N THR A 132 -5.56 7.20 -7.39
CA THR A 132 -4.99 6.52 -6.20
C THR A 132 -6.05 5.65 -5.52
N LEU A 133 -7.25 6.19 -5.29
CA LEU A 133 -8.39 5.46 -4.72
C LEU A 133 -8.83 4.31 -5.63
N CYS A 134 -8.85 4.50 -6.96
CA CYS A 134 -9.16 3.46 -7.93
C CYS A 134 -8.13 2.32 -7.89
N GLY A 135 -6.83 2.64 -7.89
CA GLY A 135 -5.75 1.66 -7.78
C GLY A 135 -5.85 0.83 -6.49
N ARG A 136 -6.10 1.49 -5.35
CA ARG A 136 -6.30 0.81 -4.06
C ARG A 136 -7.50 -0.12 -4.08
N ALA A 137 -8.65 0.34 -4.60
CA ALA A 137 -9.83 -0.50 -4.74
C ALA A 137 -9.60 -1.70 -5.66
N LEU A 138 -8.83 -1.52 -6.74
CA LEU A 138 -8.51 -2.59 -7.67
C LEU A 138 -7.64 -3.70 -7.03
N LEU A 139 -6.77 -3.37 -6.07
CA LEU A 139 -6.05 -4.39 -5.30
C LEU A 139 -7.00 -5.34 -4.58
N HIS A 140 -8.20 -4.88 -4.19
CA HIS A 140 -9.21 -5.70 -3.52
C HIS A 140 -9.95 -6.65 -4.48
N CYS A 141 -9.75 -6.53 -5.79
CA CYS A 141 -10.16 -7.53 -6.77
C CYS A 141 -9.23 -8.75 -6.80
N LEU A 142 -7.99 -8.63 -6.34
CA LEU A 142 -7.11 -9.78 -6.11
C LEU A 142 -7.56 -10.58 -4.88
N ASP A 143 -7.31 -11.89 -4.87
CA ASP A 143 -7.38 -12.63 -3.61
C ASP A 143 -6.29 -12.15 -2.63
N GLY A 144 -6.45 -12.54 -1.35
CA GLY A 144 -5.56 -12.05 -0.30
C GLY A 144 -4.09 -12.44 -0.50
N ASP A 145 -3.87 -13.65 -1.01
CA ASP A 145 -2.53 -14.21 -1.22
C ASP A 145 -1.82 -13.52 -2.40
N HIS A 146 -2.54 -13.28 -3.50
CA HIS A 146 -2.01 -12.54 -4.64
C HIS A 146 -1.79 -11.07 -4.29
N ARG A 147 -2.71 -10.47 -3.52
CA ARG A 147 -2.60 -9.06 -3.07
C ARG A 147 -1.35 -8.84 -2.23
N VAL A 148 -1.14 -9.65 -1.19
CA VAL A 148 0.05 -9.49 -0.32
C VAL A 148 1.34 -9.72 -1.10
N ALA A 149 1.38 -10.71 -2.01
CA ALA A 149 2.55 -10.95 -2.84
C ALA A 149 2.85 -9.75 -3.76
N PHE A 150 1.82 -9.12 -4.35
CA PHE A 150 1.97 -7.92 -5.17
C PHE A 150 2.44 -6.72 -4.35
N VAL A 151 1.87 -6.50 -3.17
CA VAL A 151 2.25 -5.38 -2.30
C VAL A 151 3.70 -5.51 -1.85
N LEU A 152 4.12 -6.70 -1.41
CA LEU A 152 5.50 -6.93 -0.99
C LEU A 152 6.49 -6.78 -2.15
N GLY A 153 6.22 -7.39 -3.31
CA GLY A 153 7.15 -7.43 -4.43
C GLY A 153 7.18 -6.15 -5.27
N GLU A 154 6.00 -5.59 -5.63
CA GLU A 154 5.93 -4.49 -6.59
C GLU A 154 5.87 -3.11 -5.94
N ILE A 155 5.34 -3.02 -4.74
CA ILE A 155 5.11 -1.73 -4.08
C ILE A 155 6.15 -1.46 -3.00
N LEU A 156 6.42 -2.45 -2.15
CA LEU A 156 7.42 -2.36 -1.11
C LEU A 156 8.82 -2.80 -1.59
N GLU A 157 8.90 -3.46 -2.73
CA GLU A 157 10.14 -3.87 -3.40
C GLU A 157 11.04 -4.79 -2.56
N PHE A 158 10.44 -5.73 -1.83
CA PHE A 158 11.20 -6.81 -1.20
C PHE A 158 11.76 -7.75 -2.26
N GLU A 159 13.00 -8.19 -2.06
CA GLU A 159 13.60 -9.24 -2.87
C GLU A 159 12.83 -10.56 -2.70
N ALA A 160 12.96 -11.45 -3.69
CA ALA A 160 12.17 -12.68 -3.76
C ALA A 160 12.29 -13.56 -2.52
N ASP A 161 13.50 -13.72 -2.02
CA ASP A 161 13.78 -14.57 -0.87
C ASP A 161 13.29 -13.94 0.43
N ASP A 162 13.50 -12.63 0.62
CA ASP A 162 12.96 -11.87 1.75
C ASP A 162 11.42 -11.90 1.78
N ALA A 163 10.77 -11.72 0.61
CA ALA A 163 9.30 -11.74 0.51
C ALA A 163 8.72 -13.15 0.77
N ALA A 164 9.39 -14.19 0.30
CA ALA A 164 9.01 -15.57 0.56
C ALA A 164 9.14 -15.90 2.07
N GLU A 165 10.22 -15.47 2.70
CA GLU A 165 10.45 -15.62 4.13
C GLU A 165 9.38 -14.90 4.96
N ILE A 166 9.04 -13.65 4.60
CA ILE A 166 7.96 -12.88 5.26
C ILE A 166 6.64 -13.66 5.26
N LEU A 167 6.32 -14.35 4.16
CA LEU A 167 5.08 -15.09 4.00
C LEU A 167 5.16 -16.56 4.47
N GLY A 168 6.32 -17.03 4.88
CA GLY A 168 6.54 -18.44 5.23
C GLY A 168 6.34 -19.38 4.05
N LEU A 169 6.75 -18.97 2.84
CA LEU A 169 6.55 -19.69 1.59
C LEU A 169 7.89 -20.09 0.95
N GLU A 170 7.84 -21.13 0.12
CA GLU A 170 8.91 -21.38 -0.82
C GLU A 170 9.01 -20.26 -1.88
N PRO A 171 10.22 -19.80 -2.25
CA PRO A 171 10.40 -18.72 -3.23
C PRO A 171 9.70 -18.97 -4.57
N ALA A 172 9.59 -20.22 -5.00
CA ALA A 172 8.87 -20.59 -6.22
C ALA A 172 7.36 -20.35 -6.11
N THR A 173 6.77 -20.62 -4.94
CA THR A 173 5.35 -20.37 -4.68
C THR A 173 5.06 -18.88 -4.64
N TRP A 174 5.91 -18.10 -3.96
CA TRP A 174 5.79 -16.65 -3.95
C TRP A 174 5.88 -16.05 -5.36
N ARG A 175 6.86 -16.46 -6.18
CA ARG A 175 6.99 -16.00 -7.57
C ARG A 175 5.74 -16.28 -8.41
N LYS A 176 5.11 -17.46 -8.23
CA LYS A 176 3.85 -17.81 -8.91
C LYS A 176 2.71 -16.88 -8.49
N ARG A 177 2.55 -16.59 -7.19
CA ARG A 177 1.53 -15.67 -6.67
C ARG A 177 1.72 -14.26 -7.23
N LEU A 178 2.95 -13.74 -7.19
CA LEU A 178 3.29 -12.43 -7.74
C LEU A 178 3.03 -12.35 -9.26
N SER A 179 3.44 -13.37 -10.01
CA SER A 179 3.21 -13.43 -11.46
C SER A 179 1.73 -13.40 -11.82
N ARG A 180 0.88 -14.12 -11.09
CA ARG A 180 -0.58 -14.11 -11.29
C ARG A 180 -1.17 -12.75 -10.96
N ALA A 181 -0.80 -12.17 -9.82
CA ALA A 181 -1.26 -10.83 -9.43
C ALA A 181 -0.90 -9.76 -10.48
N ARG A 182 0.34 -9.80 -11.00
CA ARG A 182 0.78 -8.93 -12.10
C ARG A 182 -0.09 -9.12 -13.34
N ALA A 183 -0.32 -10.36 -13.74
CA ALA A 183 -1.09 -10.68 -14.94
C ALA A 183 -2.54 -10.16 -14.83
N GLU A 184 -3.21 -10.40 -13.71
CA GLU A 184 -4.60 -9.96 -13.48
C GLU A 184 -4.71 -8.42 -13.51
N LEU A 185 -3.83 -7.72 -12.79
CA LEU A 185 -3.83 -6.25 -12.75
C LEU A 185 -3.44 -5.64 -14.10
N THR A 186 -2.42 -6.18 -14.77
CA THR A 186 -1.98 -5.68 -16.09
C THR A 186 -3.07 -5.88 -17.12
N ALA A 187 -3.73 -7.04 -17.15
CA ALA A 187 -4.84 -7.30 -18.05
C ALA A 187 -6.01 -6.31 -17.84
N PHE A 188 -6.34 -6.01 -16.57
CA PHE A 188 -7.36 -5.02 -16.26
C PHE A 188 -6.96 -3.62 -16.73
N PHE A 189 -5.78 -3.14 -16.35
CA PHE A 189 -5.33 -1.79 -16.72
C PHE A 189 -5.21 -1.62 -18.24
N THR A 190 -4.66 -2.62 -18.93
CA THR A 190 -4.51 -2.59 -20.40
C THR A 190 -5.87 -2.53 -21.10
N ARG A 191 -6.87 -3.21 -20.56
CA ARG A 191 -8.23 -3.23 -21.14
C ARG A 191 -9.03 -1.98 -20.82
N GLU A 192 -8.95 -1.47 -19.60
CA GLU A 192 -9.90 -0.47 -19.10
C GLU A 192 -9.31 0.94 -18.96
N CYS A 193 -8.07 1.09 -18.48
CA CYS A 193 -7.57 2.35 -17.92
C CYS A 193 -6.82 3.21 -18.94
N SER A 194 -7.29 4.43 -19.21
CA SER A 194 -6.62 5.36 -20.12
C SER A 194 -5.35 6.00 -19.57
N VAL A 195 -5.15 5.99 -18.25
CA VAL A 195 -3.88 6.42 -17.64
C VAL A 195 -2.77 5.43 -17.93
N HIS A 196 -3.10 4.14 -17.89
CA HIS A 196 -2.17 3.05 -18.21
C HIS A 196 -1.98 2.88 -19.72
N THR A 197 -3.08 2.78 -20.46
CA THR A 197 -3.11 2.53 -21.90
C THR A 197 -3.96 3.62 -22.58
N PRO A 198 -3.35 4.56 -23.32
CA PRO A 198 -4.07 5.62 -23.99
C PRO A 198 -5.23 5.12 -24.87
N GLY A 199 -6.29 5.90 -24.94
CA GLY A 199 -7.48 5.59 -25.74
C GLY A 199 -8.49 4.64 -25.11
N ARG A 200 -8.25 4.16 -23.86
CA ARG A 200 -9.23 3.35 -23.14
C ARG A 200 -10.41 4.17 -22.63
N ALA A 201 -11.54 3.49 -22.47
CA ALA A 201 -12.80 4.13 -22.16
C ALA A 201 -12.83 4.76 -20.75
N CYS A 202 -12.16 4.14 -19.76
CA CYS A 202 -12.11 4.68 -18.40
C CYS A 202 -10.98 5.71 -18.27
N ALA A 203 -11.35 6.99 -18.36
CA ALA A 203 -10.48 8.13 -18.06
C ALA A 203 -10.92 8.78 -16.74
N CYS A 204 -9.95 9.22 -15.90
CA CYS A 204 -10.28 9.77 -14.58
C CYS A 204 -11.20 11.00 -14.68
N HIS A 205 -10.99 11.91 -15.64
CA HIS A 205 -11.84 13.08 -15.83
C HIS A 205 -13.31 12.71 -16.13
N ARG A 206 -13.55 11.61 -16.88
CA ARG A 206 -14.89 11.09 -17.17
C ARG A 206 -15.59 10.45 -15.98
N ARG A 207 -14.87 10.19 -14.91
CA ARG A 207 -15.36 9.55 -13.68
C ARG A 207 -15.43 10.51 -12.50
N LEU A 208 -14.77 11.67 -12.61
CA LEU A 208 -14.63 12.60 -11.48
C LEU A 208 -15.97 13.10 -10.97
N GLY A 209 -16.89 13.52 -11.85
CA GLY A 209 -18.21 13.99 -11.45
C GLY A 209 -18.96 12.96 -10.60
N ARG A 210 -19.02 11.70 -11.06
CA ARG A 210 -19.65 10.62 -10.29
C ARG A 210 -18.94 10.32 -8.97
N ALA A 211 -17.61 10.39 -8.95
CA ALA A 211 -16.83 10.15 -7.75
C ALA A 211 -17.07 11.21 -6.66
N LEU A 212 -17.23 12.47 -7.07
CA LEU A 212 -17.60 13.57 -6.17
C LEU A 212 -19.04 13.41 -5.66
N GLU A 213 -19.98 13.11 -6.54
CA GLU A 213 -21.39 12.90 -6.21
C GLU A 213 -21.62 11.84 -5.13
N ILE A 214 -20.90 10.70 -5.23
CA ILE A 214 -21.02 9.60 -4.27
C ILE A 214 -20.06 9.72 -3.08
N GLY A 215 -19.36 10.85 -2.93
CA GLY A 215 -18.40 11.10 -1.84
C GLY A 215 -17.15 10.21 -1.87
N ARG A 216 -16.83 9.61 -3.02
CA ARG A 216 -15.60 8.79 -3.15
C ARG A 216 -14.34 9.65 -3.23
N VAL A 217 -14.44 10.82 -3.81
CA VAL A 217 -13.45 11.90 -3.73
C VAL A 217 -14.08 13.02 -2.94
N ASP A 218 -13.46 13.36 -1.82
CA ASP A 218 -13.87 14.48 -0.97
C ASP A 218 -12.83 15.59 -1.11
N PRO A 219 -13.15 16.72 -1.78
CA PRO A 219 -12.21 17.81 -1.97
C PRO A 219 -11.71 18.44 -0.67
N SER A 220 -12.47 18.30 0.44
CA SER A 220 -12.10 18.81 1.77
C SER A 220 -11.16 17.90 2.52
N ASN A 221 -11.01 16.63 2.09
CA ASN A 221 -10.23 15.60 2.79
C ASN A 221 -9.46 14.70 1.83
N LEU A 222 -8.56 15.30 1.03
CA LEU A 222 -7.75 14.57 0.07
C LEU A 222 -6.60 13.82 0.74
N GLU A 223 -6.32 12.61 0.26
CA GLU A 223 -5.18 11.81 0.69
C GLU A 223 -3.89 12.21 -0.04
N VAL A 224 -3.98 12.63 -1.31
CA VAL A 224 -2.83 13.08 -2.09
C VAL A 224 -2.56 14.57 -1.88
N ARG A 225 -1.31 14.91 -1.65
CA ARG A 225 -0.93 16.31 -1.38
C ARG A 225 -0.54 17.08 -2.63
N ILE A 226 0.14 16.44 -3.57
CA ILE A 226 0.62 17.06 -4.81
C ILE A 226 0.64 16.01 -5.92
N GLY A 227 0.25 16.39 -7.12
CA GLY A 227 0.47 15.53 -8.27
C GLY A 227 -0.35 15.86 -9.49
N ASP A 228 0.26 15.55 -10.61
CA ASP A 228 -0.30 15.72 -11.94
C ASP A 228 -0.29 14.37 -12.68
N LEU A 229 -1.45 13.91 -13.09
CA LEU A 229 -1.57 12.70 -13.92
C LEU A 229 -0.84 12.81 -15.25
N ALA A 230 -0.65 14.03 -15.78
CA ALA A 230 0.12 14.22 -17.00
C ALA A 230 1.59 13.83 -16.83
N VAL A 231 2.18 14.11 -15.65
CA VAL A 231 3.54 13.66 -15.32
C VAL A 231 3.61 12.13 -15.28
N LEU A 232 2.63 11.50 -14.61
CA LEU A 232 2.54 10.04 -14.57
C LEU A 232 2.38 9.45 -15.97
N ARG A 233 1.48 9.97 -16.80
CA ARG A 233 1.26 9.50 -18.18
C ARG A 233 2.55 9.56 -19.02
N ARG A 234 3.29 10.68 -18.95
CA ARG A 234 4.59 10.80 -19.65
C ARG A 234 5.59 9.73 -19.19
N ARG A 235 5.66 9.46 -17.88
CA ARG A 235 6.52 8.42 -17.33
C ARG A 235 6.11 7.02 -17.80
N LEU A 236 4.81 6.74 -17.86
CA LEU A 236 4.28 5.45 -18.31
C LEU A 236 4.50 5.20 -19.81
N ALA A 237 4.54 6.24 -20.63
CA ALA A 237 4.60 6.12 -22.09
C ALA A 237 5.81 5.34 -22.62
N VAL A 238 6.90 5.33 -21.87
CA VAL A 238 8.17 4.66 -22.23
C VAL A 238 8.35 3.28 -21.61
N LEU A 239 7.36 2.79 -20.86
CA LEU A 239 7.41 1.52 -20.14
C LEU A 239 6.56 0.45 -20.85
N ASP A 240 6.95 -0.83 -20.70
CA ASP A 240 6.09 -1.96 -21.05
C ASP A 240 4.88 -2.08 -20.09
N ASP A 241 3.90 -2.90 -20.42
CA ASP A 241 2.63 -2.98 -19.68
C ASP A 241 2.79 -3.45 -18.22
N VAL A 242 3.73 -4.35 -17.96
CA VAL A 242 4.00 -4.83 -16.58
C VAL A 242 4.65 -3.72 -15.76
N SER A 243 5.65 -3.05 -16.32
CA SER A 243 6.33 -1.92 -15.69
C SER A 243 5.39 -0.72 -15.47
N ARG A 244 4.45 -0.48 -16.40
CA ARG A 244 3.37 0.50 -16.23
C ARG A 244 2.49 0.16 -15.04
N THR A 245 2.05 -1.10 -14.96
CA THR A 245 1.22 -1.57 -13.84
C THR A 245 1.90 -1.33 -12.50
N ARG A 246 3.18 -1.67 -12.38
CA ARG A 246 4.00 -1.39 -11.19
C ARG A 246 4.07 0.11 -10.90
N ALA A 247 4.40 0.92 -11.91
CA ALA A 247 4.56 2.36 -11.78
C ALA A 247 3.25 3.09 -11.40
N MET A 248 2.09 2.53 -11.77
CA MET A 248 0.78 3.04 -11.33
C MET A 248 0.65 3.05 -9.81
N TYR A 249 1.18 2.05 -9.12
CA TYR A 249 1.13 1.95 -7.65
C TYR A 249 2.29 2.66 -6.94
N GLN A 250 3.46 2.68 -7.56
CA GLN A 250 4.64 3.36 -6.99
C GLN A 250 4.53 4.89 -7.04
N ALA A 251 3.70 5.42 -7.95
CA ALA A 251 3.42 6.86 -8.05
C ALA A 251 2.40 7.35 -7.01
N ASP A 252 1.83 6.45 -6.19
CA ASP A 252 0.89 6.83 -5.15
C ASP A 252 1.62 7.44 -3.96
N ASP A 253 1.34 8.72 -3.74
CA ASP A 253 1.82 9.45 -2.57
C ASP A 253 0.78 9.27 -1.45
N LEU A 254 0.90 8.17 -0.71
CA LEU A 254 -0.02 7.86 0.36
C LEU A 254 0.15 8.83 1.53
N PRO A 255 -0.94 9.14 2.25
CA PRO A 255 -0.88 10.03 3.39
C PRO A 255 0.04 9.49 4.48
N ASP A 256 0.58 10.38 5.28
CA ASP A 256 1.29 9.99 6.49
C ASP A 256 0.30 9.51 7.55
N LEU A 257 0.78 8.65 8.44
CA LEU A 257 0.03 8.25 9.63
C LEU A 257 -0.30 9.49 10.46
N ARG A 258 -1.51 9.57 11.02
CA ARG A 258 -1.92 10.71 11.84
C ARG A 258 -1.05 10.85 13.09
N ALA A 259 -0.84 12.09 13.50
CA ALA A 259 0.05 12.42 14.64
C ALA A 259 -0.46 11.86 15.96
N ASP A 260 -1.79 11.76 16.17
CA ASP A 260 -2.40 11.19 17.35
C ASP A 260 -2.15 9.67 17.47
N VAL A 261 -2.20 8.94 16.36
CA VAL A 261 -1.85 7.51 16.31
C VAL A 261 -0.38 7.30 16.67
N LEU A 262 0.50 8.17 16.18
CA LEU A 262 1.93 8.13 16.55
C LEU A 262 2.16 8.46 18.02
N ALA A 263 1.41 9.41 18.58
CA ALA A 263 1.49 9.77 19.98
C ALA A 263 1.09 8.59 20.87
N SER A 264 0.02 7.87 20.54
CA SER A 264 -0.43 6.69 21.30
C SER A 264 0.60 5.55 21.29
N VAL A 265 1.23 5.28 20.13
CA VAL A 265 2.34 4.30 20.05
C VAL A 265 3.51 4.73 20.94
N ARG A 266 3.89 6.00 20.91
CA ARG A 266 4.98 6.51 21.76
C ARG A 266 4.66 6.37 23.25
N THR A 267 3.44 6.69 23.67
CA THR A 267 3.01 6.53 25.05
C THR A 267 3.10 5.08 25.51
N ALA A 268 2.56 4.14 24.71
CA ALA A 268 2.65 2.71 25.00
C ALA A 268 4.10 2.21 25.06
N LEU A 269 5.01 2.75 24.24
CA LEU A 269 6.44 2.44 24.31
C LEU A 269 7.10 2.90 25.61
N PHE A 270 6.70 4.05 26.15
CA PHE A 270 7.22 4.55 27.43
C PHE A 270 6.76 3.67 28.61
N GLU A 271 5.54 3.15 28.55
CA GLU A 271 4.99 2.24 29.56
C GLU A 271 5.67 0.86 29.53
N LEU A 272 5.98 0.33 28.34
CA LEU A 272 6.66 -0.95 28.17
C LEU A 272 8.17 -0.93 28.55
N ALA A 273 8.77 0.26 28.56
CA ALA A 273 10.19 0.47 28.89
C ALA A 273 10.42 0.93 30.35
N SER A 274 9.37 0.99 31.15
CA SER A 274 9.38 1.32 32.58
C SER A 274 9.32 0.07 33.42
#